data_66e9169aae1d336114376efd10d7c568
#
_entry.id   66e9169aae1d336114376efd10d7c568
#
_cell.length_a   1.000
_cell.length_b   1.000
_cell.length_c   1.000
_cell.angle_alpha   90.00
_cell.angle_beta   90.00
_cell.angle_gamma   90.00
#
_symmetry.space_group_name_H-M   'P 1'
#
loop_
_entity.id
_entity.type
_entity.pdbx_description
1 polymer ?
#
loop_
_entity_poly.entity_id
_entity_poly.type
_entity_poly.pdbx_seq_one_letter_code
_entity_poly.pdbx_strand_id
1 'polypeptide(L)'
;MDETPALAAQAAALLRNTRALMTLSEDEARSVLPFMRLTTFTKGAALLREGDGSTSSYMLLVLEGDVAVDTGGSPFSTVPISVLGPGDVIGEMALFDGAPRSANCTALSVVQAAGLSRKGLELLVETHPKVAAKLILSLAQRMAERLRALGQQLQMLMELAPPPTE
;
A
#
# COMPACT_ATOMS: atom_id res chain seq x y z
N MET A 1 0.56 3.54 -28.15
CA MET A 1 0.69 2.11 -27.86
C MET A 1 0.05 1.92 -26.50
N ASP A 2 -1.09 1.21 -26.44
CA ASP A 2 -1.92 1.12 -25.23
C ASP A 2 -1.24 0.24 -24.18
N GLU A 3 -0.54 0.86 -23.22
CA GLU A 3 0.05 0.19 -22.04
C GLU A 3 -1.03 -0.27 -21.04
N THR A 4 -2.23 0.25 -21.16
CA THR A 4 -3.36 0.00 -20.26
C THR A 4 -3.73 -1.47 -20.06
N PRO A 5 -3.80 -2.33 -21.13
CA PRO A 5 -4.13 -3.75 -20.95
C PRO A 5 -3.03 -4.55 -20.24
N ALA A 6 -1.76 -4.22 -20.50
CA ALA A 6 -0.62 -4.88 -19.84
C ALA A 6 -0.57 -4.56 -18.35
N LEU A 7 -0.75 -3.29 -17.98
CA LEU A 7 -0.82 -2.85 -16.58
C LEU A 7 -2.02 -3.42 -15.83
N ALA A 8 -3.17 -3.54 -16.51
CA ALA A 8 -4.34 -4.17 -15.92
C ALA A 8 -4.09 -5.66 -15.63
N ALA A 9 -3.47 -6.39 -16.57
CA ALA A 9 -3.08 -7.78 -16.36
C ALA A 9 -2.06 -7.93 -15.21
N GLN A 10 -1.08 -7.03 -15.15
CA GLN A 10 -0.11 -7.00 -14.06
C GLN A 10 -0.76 -6.70 -12.70
N ALA A 11 -1.68 -5.73 -12.63
CA ALA A 11 -2.44 -5.43 -11.43
C ALA A 11 -3.24 -6.65 -10.96
N ALA A 12 -3.93 -7.35 -11.86
CA ALA A 12 -4.64 -8.59 -11.53
C ALA A 12 -3.70 -9.67 -10.99
N ALA A 13 -2.53 -9.85 -11.61
CA ALA A 13 -1.53 -10.82 -11.16
C ALA A 13 -1.00 -10.48 -9.75
N LEU A 14 -0.68 -9.21 -9.49
CA LEU A 14 -0.18 -8.74 -8.20
C LEU A 14 -1.24 -8.78 -7.09
N LEU A 15 -2.51 -8.54 -7.41
CA LEU A 15 -3.61 -8.74 -6.46
C LEU A 15 -3.73 -10.20 -5.98
N ARG A 16 -3.36 -11.16 -6.84
CA ARG A 16 -3.37 -12.60 -6.51
C ARG A 16 -2.16 -13.05 -5.71
N ASN A 17 -1.04 -12.34 -5.83
CA ASN A 17 0.22 -12.71 -5.19
C ASN A 17 0.23 -12.34 -3.71
N THR A 18 -0.77 -12.84 -2.98
CA THR A 18 -0.86 -12.65 -1.53
C THR A 18 -0.76 -14.01 -0.85
N ARG A 19 -0.03 -14.06 0.27
CA ARG A 19 -0.04 -15.20 1.20
C ARG A 19 -1.32 -15.23 2.03
N ALA A 20 -2.40 -14.70 1.47
CA ALA A 20 -3.66 -14.56 2.18
C ALA A 20 -4.30 -15.92 2.47
N LEU A 21 -5.02 -15.98 3.57
CA LEU A 21 -5.83 -17.14 3.97
C LEU A 21 -6.80 -17.55 2.85
N MET A 22 -7.26 -16.58 2.04
CA MET A 22 -8.10 -16.77 0.87
C MET A 22 -7.55 -15.94 -0.30
N THR A 23 -7.01 -16.60 -1.31
CA THR A 23 -6.50 -15.93 -2.51
C THR A 23 -7.62 -15.63 -3.52
N LEU A 24 -7.47 -14.53 -4.25
CA LEU A 24 -8.32 -14.23 -5.40
C LEU A 24 -8.00 -15.20 -6.56
N SER A 25 -9.01 -15.71 -7.24
CA SER A 25 -8.84 -16.33 -8.54
C SER A 25 -8.48 -15.26 -9.59
N GLU A 26 -8.12 -15.68 -10.80
CA GLU A 26 -7.82 -14.72 -11.87
C GLU A 26 -9.05 -13.87 -12.23
N ASP A 27 -10.21 -14.49 -12.34
CA ASP A 27 -11.46 -13.79 -12.65
C ASP A 27 -11.88 -12.85 -11.52
N GLU A 28 -11.70 -13.29 -10.27
CA GLU A 28 -11.96 -12.43 -9.11
C GLU A 28 -11.00 -11.22 -9.08
N ALA A 29 -9.72 -11.41 -9.34
CA ALA A 29 -8.76 -10.31 -9.42
C ALA A 29 -9.09 -9.34 -10.56
N ARG A 30 -9.48 -9.86 -11.72
CA ARG A 30 -9.95 -9.03 -12.84
C ARG A 30 -11.21 -8.24 -12.51
N SER A 31 -12.13 -8.81 -11.71
CA SER A 31 -13.36 -8.11 -11.31
C SER A 31 -13.11 -6.93 -10.35
N VAL A 32 -11.93 -6.83 -9.75
CA VAL A 32 -11.53 -5.68 -8.92
C VAL A 32 -11.09 -4.49 -9.79
N LEU A 33 -10.52 -4.73 -10.97
CA LEU A 33 -9.90 -3.70 -11.80
C LEU A 33 -10.83 -2.54 -12.20
N PRO A 34 -12.13 -2.74 -12.51
CA PRO A 34 -13.04 -1.64 -12.82
C PRO A 34 -13.21 -0.62 -11.69
N PHE A 35 -12.90 -1.00 -10.46
CA PHE A 35 -12.97 -0.13 -9.27
C PHE A 35 -11.63 0.57 -8.98
N MET A 36 -10.57 0.24 -9.73
CA MET A 36 -9.24 0.81 -9.58
C MET A 36 -8.93 1.82 -10.67
N ARG A 37 -8.03 2.75 -10.37
CA ARG A 37 -7.54 3.77 -11.31
C ARG A 37 -6.02 3.63 -11.47
N LEU A 38 -5.58 3.47 -12.70
CA LEU A 38 -4.15 3.50 -13.04
C LEU A 38 -3.63 4.95 -12.96
N THR A 39 -2.47 5.12 -12.35
CA THR A 39 -1.82 6.43 -12.19
C THR A 39 -0.32 6.26 -12.31
N THR A 40 0.33 7.20 -12.99
CA THR A 40 1.79 7.25 -13.13
C THR A 40 2.35 8.44 -12.35
N PHE A 41 3.41 8.20 -11.59
CA PHE A 41 4.13 9.20 -10.84
C PHE A 41 5.56 9.32 -11.38
N THR A 42 6.03 10.54 -11.59
CA THR A 42 7.43 10.79 -11.97
C THR A 42 8.35 10.64 -10.76
N LYS A 43 9.62 10.35 -11.02
CA LYS A 43 10.64 10.32 -9.96
C LYS A 43 10.62 11.61 -9.13
N GLY A 44 10.64 11.48 -7.81
CA GLY A 44 10.56 12.57 -6.84
C GLY A 44 9.15 13.06 -6.53
N ALA A 45 8.12 12.56 -7.22
CA ALA A 45 6.74 12.92 -6.91
C ALA A 45 6.30 12.31 -5.57
N ALA A 46 5.55 13.08 -4.79
CA ALA A 46 4.89 12.57 -3.60
C ALA A 46 3.61 11.81 -4.00
N LEU A 47 3.54 10.53 -3.61
CA LEU A 47 2.36 9.70 -3.76
C LEU A 47 1.38 9.94 -2.60
N LEU A 48 1.92 10.02 -1.37
CA LEU A 48 1.18 10.30 -0.14
C LEU A 48 2.02 11.28 0.70
N ARG A 49 1.36 12.13 1.48
CA ARG A 49 1.99 13.03 2.44
C ARG A 49 1.46 12.74 3.84
N GLU A 50 2.36 12.62 4.80
CA GLU A 50 2.01 12.45 6.21
C GLU A 50 1.11 13.60 6.68
N GLY A 51 0.09 13.26 7.48
CA GLY A 51 -0.86 14.22 8.00
C GLY A 51 -1.97 14.65 7.04
N ASP A 52 -1.87 14.31 5.75
CA ASP A 52 -2.97 14.59 4.82
C ASP A 52 -4.24 13.86 5.26
N GLY A 53 -5.22 14.63 5.72
CA GLY A 53 -6.58 14.21 6.00
C GLY A 53 -7.46 14.43 4.79
N SER A 54 -7.20 13.78 3.67
CA SER A 54 -8.01 13.98 2.48
C SER A 54 -9.40 13.36 2.64
N THR A 55 -10.42 14.06 2.12
CA THR A 55 -11.79 13.57 2.00
C THR A 55 -11.92 12.33 1.12
N SER A 56 -10.87 11.96 0.39
CA SER A 56 -10.77 10.76 -0.44
C SER A 56 -9.64 9.85 0.05
N SER A 57 -9.95 8.96 1.00
CA SER A 57 -9.05 7.89 1.37
C SER A 57 -8.90 6.89 0.22
N TYR A 58 -7.67 6.54 -0.11
CA TYR A 58 -7.36 5.54 -1.14
C TYR A 58 -6.08 4.79 -0.78
N MET A 59 -5.95 3.60 -1.32
CA MET A 59 -4.70 2.84 -1.34
C MET A 59 -4.13 2.80 -2.75
N LEU A 60 -2.83 2.58 -2.87
CA LEU A 60 -2.13 2.33 -4.14
C LEU A 60 -1.46 0.96 -4.08
N LEU A 61 -1.72 0.12 -5.07
CA LEU A 61 -0.93 -1.07 -5.37
C LEU A 61 0.17 -0.65 -6.34
N VAL A 62 1.43 -0.80 -5.94
CA VAL A 62 2.58 -0.52 -6.80
C VAL A 62 2.66 -1.59 -7.87
N LEU A 63 2.69 -1.19 -9.14
CA LEU A 63 2.82 -2.08 -10.29
C LEU A 63 4.25 -2.10 -10.80
N GLU A 64 4.88 -0.93 -10.90
CA GLU A 64 6.25 -0.72 -11.35
C GLU A 64 6.92 0.39 -10.56
N GLY A 65 8.25 0.31 -10.48
CA GLY A 65 9.07 1.33 -9.80
C GLY A 65 9.19 1.11 -8.30
N ASP A 66 9.90 2.03 -7.65
CA ASP A 66 10.23 1.97 -6.23
C ASP A 66 9.73 3.22 -5.51
N VAL A 67 9.25 3.03 -4.28
CA VAL A 67 8.67 4.06 -3.43
C VAL A 67 9.39 4.08 -2.09
N ALA A 68 9.96 5.23 -1.72
CA ALA A 68 10.48 5.46 -0.38
C ALA A 68 9.34 5.80 0.58
N VAL A 69 9.37 5.20 1.77
CA VAL A 69 8.45 5.51 2.87
C VAL A 69 9.24 6.12 4.01
N ASP A 70 8.85 7.29 4.45
CA ASP A 70 9.42 7.99 5.60
C ASP A 70 8.34 8.63 6.48
N THR A 71 8.70 8.94 7.72
CA THR A 71 7.90 9.79 8.59
C THR A 71 8.63 11.12 8.75
N GLY A 72 7.93 12.22 8.47
CA GLY A 72 8.51 13.58 8.48
C GLY A 72 8.96 14.10 9.84
N GLY A 73 9.00 13.26 10.86
CA GLY A 73 9.27 13.64 12.25
C GLY A 73 10.72 14.00 12.58
N SER A 74 11.67 13.83 11.67
CA SER A 74 13.06 14.24 11.92
C SER A 74 13.64 15.00 10.73
N PRO A 75 13.98 16.28 10.90
CA PRO A 75 14.67 17.05 9.88
C PRO A 75 16.08 16.52 9.54
N PHE A 76 16.56 15.51 10.30
CA PHE A 76 17.86 14.86 10.12
C PHE A 76 17.78 13.47 9.52
N SER A 77 16.57 12.92 9.29
CA SER A 77 16.41 11.59 8.70
C SER A 77 16.30 11.72 7.18
N THR A 78 17.42 11.58 6.49
CA THR A 78 17.48 11.42 5.03
C THR A 78 17.33 9.97 4.59
N VAL A 79 17.16 9.04 5.54
CA VAL A 79 17.09 7.60 5.27
C VAL A 79 15.62 7.17 5.33
N PRO A 80 15.08 6.60 4.25
CA PRO A 80 13.73 6.07 4.28
C PRO A 80 13.61 4.91 5.29
N ILE A 81 12.45 4.84 5.96
CA ILE A 81 12.14 3.73 6.87
C ILE A 81 12.07 2.42 6.10
N SER A 82 11.54 2.47 4.88
CA SER A 82 11.48 1.32 3.98
C SER A 82 11.40 1.76 2.52
N VAL A 83 11.76 0.85 1.63
CA VAL A 83 11.54 0.98 0.19
C VAL A 83 10.57 -0.11 -0.23
N LEU A 84 9.52 0.29 -0.92
CA LEU A 84 8.45 -0.59 -1.43
C LEU A 84 8.54 -0.66 -2.94
N GLY A 85 8.19 -1.82 -3.50
CA GLY A 85 8.25 -2.09 -4.94
C GLY A 85 6.98 -2.78 -5.45
N PRO A 86 7.05 -3.36 -6.66
CA PRO A 86 5.91 -4.02 -7.29
C PRO A 86 5.27 -5.09 -6.41
N GLY A 87 3.95 -5.02 -6.28
CA GLY A 87 3.15 -5.89 -5.42
C GLY A 87 2.92 -5.35 -4.00
N ASP A 88 3.65 -4.32 -3.58
CA ASP A 88 3.39 -3.67 -2.31
C ASP A 88 2.19 -2.72 -2.37
N VAL A 89 1.55 -2.54 -1.22
CA VAL A 89 0.41 -1.64 -1.05
C VAL A 89 0.78 -0.53 -0.08
N ILE A 90 0.38 0.69 -0.41
CA ILE A 90 0.56 1.89 0.42
C ILE A 90 -0.76 2.61 0.61
N GLY A 91 -0.94 3.23 1.79
CA GLY A 91 -2.12 4.04 2.12
C GLY A 91 -3.36 3.23 2.49
N GLU A 92 -3.23 1.91 2.70
CA GLU A 92 -4.31 1.00 3.07
C GLU A 92 -4.94 1.33 4.42
N MET A 93 -4.16 1.84 5.38
CA MET A 93 -4.66 2.19 6.70
C MET A 93 -5.76 3.23 6.62
N ALA A 94 -5.52 4.36 5.96
CA ALA A 94 -6.51 5.41 5.77
C ALA A 94 -7.73 4.96 4.97
N LEU A 95 -7.59 3.94 4.12
CA LEU A 95 -8.73 3.34 3.42
C LEU A 95 -9.72 2.70 4.41
N PHE A 96 -9.22 2.07 5.48
CA PHE A 96 -10.04 1.37 6.47
C PHE A 96 -10.54 2.29 7.58
N ASP A 97 -9.68 3.09 8.19
CA ASP A 97 -10.01 3.90 9.37
C ASP A 97 -10.36 5.35 9.06
N GLY A 98 -10.04 5.84 7.85
CA GLY A 98 -10.26 7.24 7.47
C GLY A 98 -9.35 8.23 8.19
N ALA A 99 -8.34 7.73 8.92
CA ALA A 99 -7.39 8.58 9.63
C ALA A 99 -6.45 9.32 8.64
N PRO A 100 -5.79 10.41 9.07
CA PRO A 100 -4.74 11.06 8.29
C PRO A 100 -3.62 10.09 7.92
N ARG A 101 -2.91 10.37 6.82
CA ARG A 101 -1.79 9.56 6.36
C ARG A 101 -0.71 9.46 7.43
N SER A 102 -0.22 8.25 7.70
CA SER A 102 0.76 7.96 8.75
C SER A 102 2.21 8.15 8.31
N ALA A 103 2.46 8.32 7.00
CA ALA A 103 3.80 8.45 6.44
C ALA A 103 3.77 9.19 5.09
N ASN A 104 4.94 9.71 4.71
CA ASN A 104 5.20 10.17 3.35
C ASN A 104 5.56 8.97 2.46
N CYS A 105 5.12 9.00 1.21
CA CYS A 105 5.53 8.06 0.18
C CYS A 105 6.00 8.85 -1.03
N THR A 106 7.27 8.67 -1.42
CA THR A 106 7.90 9.43 -2.51
C THR A 106 8.45 8.47 -3.57
N ALA A 107 8.20 8.76 -4.83
CA ALA A 107 8.69 7.96 -5.96
C ALA A 107 10.22 8.07 -6.09
N LEU A 108 10.94 6.95 -6.01
CA LEU A 108 12.39 6.88 -6.25
C LEU A 108 12.73 6.71 -7.73
N SER A 109 11.79 6.20 -8.50
CA SER A 109 11.84 6.03 -9.96
C SER A 109 10.54 6.51 -10.58
N VAL A 110 10.29 6.25 -11.86
CA VAL A 110 8.93 6.32 -12.40
C VAL A 110 8.11 5.19 -11.78
N VAL A 111 6.98 5.53 -11.16
CA VAL A 111 6.11 4.57 -10.48
C VAL A 111 4.79 4.49 -11.22
N GLN A 112 4.38 3.27 -11.54
CA GLN A 112 3.03 2.97 -12.00
C GLN A 112 2.26 2.30 -10.87
N ALA A 113 1.07 2.77 -10.59
CA ALA A 113 0.26 2.25 -9.48
C ALA A 113 -1.22 2.15 -9.86
N ALA A 114 -1.91 1.20 -9.23
CA ALA A 114 -3.35 1.06 -9.32
C ALA A 114 -3.99 1.51 -7.99
N GLY A 115 -4.76 2.59 -8.04
CA GLY A 115 -5.41 3.19 -6.87
C GLY A 115 -6.82 2.64 -6.66
N LEU A 116 -7.16 2.25 -5.43
CA LEU A 116 -8.51 1.89 -5.00
C LEU A 116 -8.97 2.90 -3.95
N SER A 117 -9.98 3.67 -4.27
CA SER A 117 -10.59 4.61 -3.33
C SER A 117 -11.54 3.91 -2.36
N ARG A 118 -11.82 4.55 -1.21
CA ARG A 118 -12.83 4.07 -0.26
C ARG A 118 -14.18 3.85 -0.93
N LYS A 119 -14.63 4.80 -1.77
CA LYS A 119 -15.86 4.66 -2.55
C LYS A 119 -15.82 3.47 -3.52
N GLY A 120 -14.66 3.24 -4.15
CA GLY A 120 -14.47 2.06 -5.02
C GLY A 120 -14.55 0.75 -4.22
N LEU A 121 -13.99 0.71 -3.02
CA LEU A 121 -14.08 -0.45 -2.13
C LEU A 121 -15.53 -0.67 -1.65
N GLU A 122 -16.23 0.39 -1.26
CA GLU A 122 -17.66 0.33 -0.87
C GLU A 122 -18.51 -0.27 -2.00
N LEU A 123 -18.32 0.20 -3.22
CA LEU A 123 -19.03 -0.31 -4.39
C LEU A 123 -18.66 -1.76 -4.71
N LEU A 124 -17.39 -2.15 -4.52
CA LEU A 124 -16.95 -3.55 -4.65
C LEU A 124 -17.61 -4.44 -3.60
N VAL A 125 -17.76 -3.97 -2.36
CA VAL A 125 -18.47 -4.70 -1.29
C VAL A 125 -19.94 -4.92 -1.65
N GLU A 126 -20.59 -3.91 -2.21
CA GLU A 126 -22.00 -4.01 -2.61
C GLU A 126 -22.23 -4.95 -3.80
N THR A 127 -21.34 -4.90 -4.79
CA THR A 127 -21.53 -5.63 -6.06
C THR A 127 -20.86 -7.00 -6.07
N HIS A 128 -19.72 -7.16 -5.39
CA HIS A 128 -18.91 -8.39 -5.35
C HIS A 128 -18.45 -8.71 -3.92
N PRO A 129 -19.37 -8.96 -2.96
CA PRO A 129 -19.03 -9.07 -1.54
C PRO A 129 -18.01 -10.16 -1.23
N LYS A 130 -18.05 -11.30 -1.92
CA LYS A 130 -17.06 -12.38 -1.72
C LYS A 130 -15.66 -11.97 -2.18
N VAL A 131 -15.56 -11.26 -3.29
CA VAL A 131 -14.28 -10.73 -3.81
C VAL A 131 -13.75 -9.65 -2.88
N ALA A 132 -14.60 -8.75 -2.44
CA ALA A 132 -14.25 -7.71 -1.48
C ALA A 132 -13.74 -8.31 -0.17
N ALA A 133 -14.39 -9.33 0.37
CA ALA A 133 -13.96 -10.03 1.58
C ALA A 133 -12.55 -10.62 1.43
N LYS A 134 -12.26 -11.31 0.31
CA LYS A 134 -10.92 -11.85 0.02
C LYS A 134 -9.87 -10.75 -0.09
N LEU A 135 -10.19 -9.64 -0.76
CA LEU A 135 -9.29 -8.49 -0.88
C LEU A 135 -8.98 -7.89 0.49
N ILE A 136 -10.01 -7.64 1.30
CA ILE A 136 -9.87 -7.08 2.66
C ILE A 136 -9.02 -8.01 3.54
N LEU A 137 -9.26 -9.33 3.51
CA LEU A 137 -8.46 -10.31 4.26
C LEU A 137 -6.99 -10.28 3.82
N SER A 138 -6.73 -10.17 2.51
CA SER A 138 -5.38 -10.04 1.97
C SER A 138 -4.67 -8.79 2.49
N LEU A 139 -5.36 -7.65 2.49
CA LEU A 139 -4.82 -6.39 3.02
C LEU A 139 -4.58 -6.47 4.53
N ALA A 140 -5.53 -7.03 5.29
CA ALA A 140 -5.39 -7.23 6.73
C ALA A 140 -4.19 -8.12 7.08
N GLN A 141 -3.94 -9.18 6.31
CA GLN A 141 -2.78 -10.03 6.50
C GLN A 141 -1.46 -9.26 6.26
N ARG A 142 -1.37 -8.47 5.19
CA ARG A 142 -0.20 -7.61 4.93
C ARG A 142 0.07 -6.62 6.08
N MET A 143 -0.99 -6.02 6.62
CA MET A 143 -0.88 -5.13 7.78
C MET A 143 -0.37 -5.88 9.01
N ALA A 144 -0.86 -7.11 9.27
CA ALA A 144 -0.39 -7.95 10.37
C ALA A 144 1.09 -8.36 10.22
N GLU A 145 1.53 -8.70 9.00
CA GLU A 145 2.93 -9.00 8.70
C GLU A 145 3.83 -7.78 8.93
N ARG A 146 3.40 -6.59 8.47
CA ARG A 146 4.12 -5.33 8.70
C ARG A 146 4.21 -4.99 10.19
N LEU A 147 3.13 -5.16 10.94
CA LEU A 147 3.11 -4.92 12.38
C LEU A 147 4.08 -5.84 13.13
N ARG A 148 4.14 -7.13 12.78
CA ARG A 148 5.12 -8.06 13.36
C ARG A 148 6.55 -7.68 13.03
N ALA A 149 6.82 -7.28 11.78
CA ALA A 149 8.16 -6.84 11.37
C ALA A 149 8.61 -5.60 12.14
N LEU A 150 7.72 -4.62 12.34
CA LEU A 150 7.99 -3.44 13.15
C LEU A 150 8.24 -3.79 14.61
N GLY A 151 7.47 -4.71 15.20
CA GLY A 151 7.69 -5.21 16.56
C GLY A 151 9.07 -5.84 16.74
N GLN A 152 9.52 -6.65 15.78
CA GLN A 152 10.86 -7.26 15.80
C GLN A 152 11.97 -6.21 15.68
N GLN A 153 11.80 -5.22 14.79
CA GLN A 153 12.76 -4.11 14.67
C GLN A 153 12.87 -3.30 15.95
N LEU A 154 11.74 -3.00 16.59
CA LEU A 154 11.70 -2.29 17.87
C LEU A 154 12.43 -3.08 18.96
N GLN A 155 12.19 -4.39 19.06
CA GLN A 155 12.87 -5.25 20.02
C GLN A 155 14.39 -5.24 19.81
N MET A 156 14.88 -5.38 18.57
CA MET A 156 16.30 -5.29 18.24
C MET A 156 16.90 -3.95 18.66
N LEU A 157 16.20 -2.84 18.42
CA LEU A 157 16.67 -1.52 18.82
C LEU A 157 16.74 -1.37 20.35
N MET A 158 15.79 -1.94 21.08
CA MET A 158 15.81 -1.94 22.56
C MET A 158 16.94 -2.78 23.14
N GLU A 159 17.29 -3.92 22.51
CA GLU A 159 18.40 -4.77 22.91
C GLU A 159 19.78 -4.11 22.65
N LEU A 160 19.87 -3.24 21.64
CA LEU A 160 21.07 -2.47 21.31
C LEU A 160 21.20 -1.17 22.11
N ALA A 161 20.16 -0.73 22.78
CA ALA A 161 20.19 0.48 23.61
C ALA A 161 21.05 0.22 24.88
N PRO A 162 21.98 1.12 25.23
CA PRO A 162 22.71 0.98 26.49
C PRO A 162 21.73 1.01 27.69
N PRO A 163 22.02 0.26 28.77
CA PRO A 163 21.19 0.30 29.95
C PRO A 163 21.12 1.73 30.51
N PRO A 164 19.97 2.11 31.10
CA PRO A 164 19.83 3.43 31.68
C PRO A 164 20.95 3.64 32.72
N THR A 165 21.73 4.70 32.55
CA THR A 165 22.70 5.13 33.57
C THR A 165 21.92 5.64 34.77
N GLU A 166 22.11 4.99 35.92
CA GLU A 166 21.60 5.47 37.22
C GLU A 166 22.21 6.83 37.60
#